data_8d5ec56e7b0a6cc097a20c889549df92
#
_entry.id   8d5ec56e7b0a6cc097a20c889549df92
#
_cell.length_a   1.000
_cell.length_b   1.000
_cell.length_c   1.000
_cell.angle_alpha   90.00
_cell.angle_beta   90.00
_cell.angle_gamma   90.00
#
_symmetry.space_group_name_H-M   'P 1'
#
loop_
_entity.id
_entity.type
_entity.pdbx_description
1 polymer ?
#
loop_
_entity_poly.entity_id
_entity_poly.type
_entity_poly.pdbx_seq_one_letter_code
_entity_poly.pdbx_strand_id
1 'polypeptide(L)'
;MKFCVKDKSGSEQMIDFMPIHIINAGYTGRDQAAVQAHIDELKEEWILAPENTPVYFTKFEERITQDNSFEVLDETDHSGEAEFALLFDKGEIYVGAGSDHTDRRLETVDIPKAKQIYPNTISKDLWKLS
;
A
#
# COMPACT_ATOMS: atom_id res chain seq x y z
N MET A 1 14.38 8.67 -2.58
CA MET A 1 13.17 9.10 -3.35
C MET A 1 12.88 10.55 -2.98
N LYS A 2 12.51 11.38 -3.97
CA LYS A 2 12.21 12.81 -3.74
C LYS A 2 10.72 13.05 -3.67
N PHE A 3 10.29 13.81 -2.68
CA PHE A 3 8.89 14.17 -2.47
C PHE A 3 8.73 15.68 -2.29
N CYS A 4 7.63 16.21 -2.84
CA CYS A 4 7.14 17.56 -2.53
C CYS A 4 6.17 17.46 -1.37
N VAL A 5 6.54 17.99 -0.23
CA VAL A 5 5.70 17.99 0.99
C VAL A 5 4.96 19.31 1.11
N LYS A 6 3.65 19.23 1.28
CA LYS A 6 2.76 20.36 1.55
C LYS A 6 2.33 20.36 3.02
N ASP A 7 2.31 21.51 3.61
CA ASP A 7 1.77 21.68 4.97
C ASP A 7 0.42 22.44 4.97
N LYS A 8 -0.18 22.57 6.14
CA LYS A 8 -1.47 23.25 6.31
C LYS A 8 -1.43 24.75 5.96
N SER A 9 -0.24 25.37 5.96
CA SER A 9 -0.07 26.77 5.57
C SER A 9 -0.02 26.97 4.06
N GLY A 10 0.07 25.87 3.30
CA GLY A 10 0.31 25.87 1.86
C GLY A 10 1.79 25.98 1.49
N SER A 11 2.68 25.94 2.46
CA SER A 11 4.13 25.87 2.21
C SER A 11 4.50 24.54 1.58
N GLU A 12 5.45 24.59 0.65
CA GLU A 12 5.99 23.40 -0.01
C GLU A 12 7.49 23.25 0.28
N GLN A 13 7.92 22.02 0.53
CA GLN A 13 9.33 21.69 0.67
C GLN A 13 9.66 20.36 0.01
N MET A 14 10.86 20.28 -0.55
CA MET A 14 11.37 19.00 -1.06
C MET A 14 12.08 18.23 0.04
N ILE A 15 11.73 16.97 0.19
CA ILE A 15 12.46 16.04 1.05
C ILE A 15 13.02 14.89 0.22
N ASP A 16 14.12 14.33 0.69
CA ASP A 16 14.66 13.07 0.18
C ASP A 16 14.47 12.00 1.26
N PHE A 17 13.70 10.98 0.92
CA PHE A 17 13.36 9.89 1.83
C PHE A 17 13.64 8.55 1.17
N MET A 18 14.30 7.66 1.90
CA MET A 18 14.53 6.28 1.50
C MET A 18 13.88 5.36 2.53
N PRO A 19 12.84 4.62 2.18
CA PRO A 19 12.23 3.68 3.11
C PRO A 19 13.23 2.56 3.44
N ILE A 20 13.33 2.23 4.71
CA ILE A 20 14.10 1.08 5.22
C ILE A 20 13.20 -0.07 5.67
N HIS A 21 11.91 0.21 5.81
CA HIS A 21 10.87 -0.77 6.08
C HIS A 21 9.61 -0.36 5.34
N ILE A 22 9.00 -1.29 4.63
CA ILE A 22 7.70 -1.12 3.98
C ILE A 22 6.76 -2.16 4.57
N ILE A 23 5.61 -1.70 5.04
CA ILE A 23 4.58 -2.54 5.65
C ILE A 23 3.25 -2.23 4.95
N ASN A 24 2.65 -3.25 4.36
CA ASN A 24 1.29 -3.19 3.86
C ASN A 24 0.35 -3.66 4.97
N ALA A 25 -0.65 -2.85 5.29
CA ALA A 25 -1.64 -3.15 6.31
C ALA A 25 -2.98 -3.51 5.64
N GLY A 26 -3.48 -4.71 5.90
CA GLY A 26 -4.74 -5.19 5.36
C GLY A 26 -5.85 -5.20 6.41
N TYR A 27 -7.11 -5.06 5.96
CA TYR A 27 -8.32 -5.11 6.79
C TYR A 27 -8.31 -4.08 7.94
N THR A 28 -7.88 -2.86 7.64
CA THR A 28 -7.69 -1.76 8.60
C THR A 28 -8.92 -0.86 8.77
N GLY A 29 -10.01 -1.13 8.08
CA GLY A 29 -11.22 -0.32 8.12
C GLY A 29 -11.79 -0.14 9.53
N ARG A 30 -12.25 1.06 9.86
CA ARG A 30 -12.94 1.33 11.14
C ARG A 30 -14.31 0.67 11.21
N ASP A 31 -14.99 0.59 10.07
CA ASP A 31 -16.28 -0.10 9.94
C ASP A 31 -16.04 -1.60 9.84
N GLN A 32 -16.26 -2.30 10.94
CA GLN A 32 -16.04 -3.74 11.02
C GLN A 32 -17.02 -4.54 10.13
N ALA A 33 -18.20 -4.00 9.85
CA ALA A 33 -19.14 -4.64 8.92
C ALA A 33 -18.62 -4.57 7.48
N ALA A 34 -18.04 -3.43 7.09
CA ALA A 34 -17.40 -3.30 5.78
C ALA A 34 -16.15 -4.18 5.65
N VAL A 35 -15.35 -4.29 6.71
CA VAL A 35 -14.19 -5.20 6.75
C VAL A 35 -14.64 -6.65 6.58
N GLN A 36 -15.70 -7.07 7.28
CA GLN A 36 -16.22 -8.43 7.16
C GLN A 36 -16.79 -8.71 5.77
N ALA A 37 -17.50 -7.76 5.19
CA ALA A 37 -18.03 -7.89 3.82
C ALA A 37 -16.90 -8.09 2.80
N HIS A 38 -15.80 -7.35 2.94
CA HIS A 38 -14.62 -7.51 2.10
C HIS A 38 -13.95 -8.89 2.29
N ILE A 39 -13.83 -9.36 3.52
CA ILE A 39 -13.32 -10.72 3.80
C ILE A 39 -14.19 -11.77 3.13
N ASP A 40 -15.51 -11.63 3.19
CA ASP A 40 -16.44 -12.59 2.59
C ASP A 40 -16.39 -12.56 1.05
N GLU A 41 -16.20 -11.38 0.44
CA GLU A 41 -15.94 -11.22 -0.99
C GLU A 41 -14.66 -11.97 -1.40
N LEU A 42 -13.56 -11.79 -0.67
CA LEU A 42 -12.29 -12.44 -0.97
C LEU A 42 -12.37 -13.97 -0.81
N LYS A 43 -13.20 -14.48 0.12
CA LYS A 43 -13.45 -15.93 0.24
C LYS A 43 -14.12 -16.50 -0.99
N GLU A 44 -15.01 -15.75 -1.65
CA GLU A 44 -15.62 -16.17 -2.92
C GLU A 44 -14.58 -16.29 -4.03
N GLU A 45 -13.50 -15.54 -3.95
CA GLU A 45 -12.32 -15.62 -4.83
C GLU A 45 -11.29 -16.67 -4.37
N TRP A 46 -11.62 -17.51 -3.39
CA TRP A 46 -10.74 -18.55 -2.81
C TRP A 46 -9.53 -18.01 -2.03
N ILE A 47 -9.56 -16.77 -1.62
CA ILE A 47 -8.53 -16.16 -0.77
C ILE A 47 -8.83 -16.49 0.69
N LEU A 48 -7.82 -16.94 1.43
CA LEU A 48 -7.98 -17.33 2.83
C LEU A 48 -8.30 -16.12 3.70
N ALA A 49 -9.34 -16.26 4.52
CA ALA A 49 -9.66 -15.26 5.52
C ALA A 49 -8.56 -15.19 6.60
N PRO A 50 -8.22 -13.98 7.07
CA PRO A 50 -7.29 -13.84 8.19
C PRO A 50 -7.92 -14.35 9.49
N GLU A 51 -7.10 -14.91 10.38
CA GLU A 51 -7.54 -15.29 11.73
C GLU A 51 -7.88 -14.08 12.60
N ASN A 52 -7.14 -13.00 12.41
CA ASN A 52 -7.31 -11.74 13.12
C ASN A 52 -7.12 -10.54 12.17
N THR A 53 -7.72 -9.41 12.52
CA THR A 53 -7.55 -8.14 11.81
C THR A 53 -7.10 -7.03 12.77
N PRO A 54 -6.31 -6.04 12.31
CA PRO A 54 -5.69 -5.95 10.98
C PRO A 54 -4.54 -6.95 10.82
N VAL A 55 -4.14 -7.21 9.58
CA VAL A 55 -2.95 -7.99 9.23
C VAL A 55 -1.88 -7.08 8.63
N TYR A 56 -0.61 -7.48 8.79
CA TYR A 56 0.53 -6.72 8.30
C TYR A 56 1.45 -7.62 7.46
N PHE A 57 1.83 -7.12 6.29
CA PHE A 57 2.73 -7.79 5.38
C PHE A 57 3.96 -6.91 5.17
N THR A 58 5.15 -7.43 5.42
CA THR A 58 6.38 -6.74 5.05
C THR A 58 6.61 -6.82 3.56
N LYS A 59 7.15 -5.75 2.98
CA LYS A 59 7.53 -5.68 1.57
C LYS A 59 9.00 -5.31 1.46
N PHE A 60 9.68 -5.84 0.44
CA PHE A 60 11.08 -5.50 0.19
C PHE A 60 11.23 -4.03 -0.18
N GLU A 61 12.28 -3.38 0.33
CA GLU A 61 12.52 -1.94 0.18
C GLU A 61 12.59 -1.49 -1.28
N GLU A 62 13.13 -2.33 -2.15
CA GLU A 62 13.24 -2.09 -3.58
C GLU A 62 11.91 -2.22 -4.34
N ARG A 63 10.86 -2.72 -3.68
CA ARG A 63 9.52 -2.91 -4.26
C ARG A 63 8.60 -1.71 -4.04
N ILE A 64 9.15 -0.50 -4.17
CA ILE A 64 8.39 0.74 -4.16
C ILE A 64 8.84 1.63 -5.32
N THR A 65 7.91 2.29 -5.98
CA THR A 65 8.20 3.16 -7.11
C THR A 65 7.37 4.43 -7.11
N GLN A 66 7.93 5.49 -7.70
CA GLN A 66 7.23 6.74 -8.06
C GLN A 66 6.96 6.82 -9.58
N ASP A 67 7.19 5.75 -10.31
CA ASP A 67 6.92 5.70 -11.74
C ASP A 67 5.41 5.75 -12.02
N ASN A 68 5.06 6.33 -13.16
CA ASN A 68 3.65 6.47 -13.56
C ASN A 68 3.04 5.17 -14.09
N SER A 69 3.89 4.18 -14.38
CA SER A 69 3.47 2.88 -14.90
C SER A 69 4.51 1.81 -14.60
N PHE A 70 4.08 0.57 -14.54
CA PHE A 70 4.93 -0.62 -14.51
C PHE A 70 4.20 -1.76 -15.24
N GLU A 71 4.94 -2.77 -15.65
CA GLU A 71 4.39 -3.93 -16.34
C GLU A 71 3.77 -4.92 -15.36
N VAL A 72 2.68 -5.56 -15.76
CA VAL A 72 2.02 -6.66 -15.05
C VAL A 72 2.18 -7.96 -15.84
N LEU A 73 2.27 -9.08 -15.13
CA LEU A 73 2.44 -10.40 -15.75
C LEU A 73 1.13 -10.92 -16.35
N ASP A 74 0.02 -10.60 -15.72
CA ASP A 74 -1.32 -10.99 -16.17
C ASP A 74 -2.25 -9.78 -16.07
N GLU A 75 -2.64 -9.24 -17.22
CA GLU A 75 -3.49 -8.05 -17.30
C GLU A 75 -4.92 -8.28 -16.78
N THR A 76 -5.32 -9.53 -16.61
CA THR A 76 -6.69 -9.88 -16.22
C THR A 76 -6.83 -10.28 -14.75
N ASP A 77 -5.74 -10.55 -14.04
CA ASP A 77 -5.81 -11.17 -12.72
C ASP A 77 -4.90 -10.45 -11.70
N HIS A 78 -5.03 -9.13 -11.62
CA HIS A 78 -4.35 -8.31 -10.64
C HIS A 78 -5.27 -7.22 -10.08
N SER A 79 -4.94 -6.70 -8.91
CA SER A 79 -5.64 -5.59 -8.27
C SER A 79 -4.73 -4.41 -8.01
N GLY A 80 -5.21 -3.20 -8.28
CA GLY A 80 -4.46 -1.96 -8.06
C GLY A 80 -4.32 -1.59 -6.59
N GLU A 81 -5.26 -1.98 -5.74
CA GLU A 81 -5.24 -1.75 -4.30
C GLU A 81 -4.85 -0.30 -3.92
N ALA A 82 -5.65 0.67 -4.42
CA ALA A 82 -5.39 2.09 -4.13
C ALA A 82 -5.57 2.39 -2.64
N GLU A 83 -4.55 3.01 -2.05
CA GLU A 83 -4.48 3.27 -0.61
C GLU A 83 -3.86 4.63 -0.32
N PHE A 84 -3.94 5.08 0.93
CA PHE A 84 -3.07 6.12 1.41
C PHE A 84 -1.84 5.51 2.08
N ALA A 85 -0.68 6.12 1.82
CA ALA A 85 0.58 5.71 2.39
C ALA A 85 1.02 6.67 3.49
N LEU A 86 1.53 6.15 4.59
CA LEU A 86 2.11 6.92 5.67
C LEU A 86 3.63 6.76 5.67
N LEU A 87 4.36 7.88 5.67
CA LEU A 87 5.80 7.89 5.79
C LEU A 87 6.19 8.47 7.16
N PHE A 88 7.06 7.78 7.85
CA PHE A 88 7.59 8.17 9.15
C PHE A 88 9.07 8.53 9.00
N ASP A 89 9.42 9.78 9.20
CA ASP A 89 10.81 10.25 9.13
C ASP A 89 11.10 11.27 10.22
N LYS A 90 12.13 11.02 11.03
CA LYS A 90 12.63 11.96 12.05
C LYS A 90 11.56 12.53 12.99
N GLY A 91 10.59 11.70 13.35
CA GLY A 91 9.48 12.08 14.23
C GLY A 91 8.33 12.79 13.53
N GLU A 92 8.41 13.01 12.23
CA GLU A 92 7.35 13.56 11.40
C GLU A 92 6.58 12.45 10.70
N ILE A 93 5.32 12.72 10.38
CA ILE A 93 4.45 11.82 9.62
C ILE A 93 3.96 12.56 8.38
N TYR A 94 4.09 11.90 7.25
CA TYR A 94 3.58 12.39 5.98
C TYR A 94 2.57 11.41 5.40
N VAL A 95 1.58 11.91 4.68
CA VAL A 95 0.57 11.10 4.00
C VAL A 95 0.57 11.39 2.50
N GLY A 96 0.46 10.35 1.70
CA GLY A 96 0.32 10.44 0.26
C GLY A 96 -0.59 9.36 -0.29
N ALA A 97 -0.90 9.43 -1.57
CA ALA A 97 -1.59 8.36 -2.28
C ALA A 97 -0.59 7.26 -2.66
N GLY A 98 -1.03 6.03 -2.62
CA GLY A 98 -0.23 4.88 -3.00
C GLY A 98 -1.07 3.70 -3.47
N SER A 99 -0.43 2.59 -3.74
CA SER A 99 -1.10 1.33 -4.04
C SER A 99 -0.29 0.15 -3.50
N ASP A 100 -1.01 -0.87 -3.07
CA ASP A 100 -0.46 -2.20 -2.76
C ASP A 100 -0.83 -3.17 -3.87
N HIS A 101 -0.29 -2.95 -5.06
CA HIS A 101 -0.65 -3.72 -6.24
C HIS A 101 -0.38 -5.21 -6.04
N THR A 102 -1.38 -6.04 -6.27
CA THR A 102 -1.38 -7.46 -5.89
C THR A 102 -1.73 -8.36 -7.08
N ASP A 103 -1.00 -9.46 -7.23
CA ASP A 103 -1.34 -10.56 -8.14
C ASP A 103 -2.44 -11.41 -7.49
N ARG A 104 -3.66 -11.36 -8.02
CA ARG A 104 -4.84 -12.03 -7.45
C ARG A 104 -4.75 -13.54 -7.51
N ARG A 105 -4.20 -14.09 -8.58
CA ARG A 105 -4.04 -15.54 -8.72
C ARG A 105 -3.06 -16.09 -7.69
N LEU A 106 -1.94 -15.43 -7.51
CA LEU A 106 -0.96 -15.84 -6.51
C LEU A 106 -1.49 -15.62 -5.08
N GLU A 107 -2.33 -14.61 -4.87
CA GLU A 107 -2.95 -14.33 -3.57
C GLU A 107 -3.80 -15.49 -3.05
N THR A 108 -4.42 -16.28 -3.93
CA THR A 108 -5.15 -17.49 -3.54
C THR A 108 -4.24 -18.60 -2.98
N VAL A 109 -2.94 -18.51 -3.20
CA VAL A 109 -1.94 -19.52 -2.80
C VAL A 109 -1.07 -19.00 -1.65
N ASP A 110 -0.57 -17.78 -1.76
CA ASP A 110 0.40 -17.20 -0.80
C ASP A 110 0.31 -15.67 -0.85
N ILE A 111 -0.42 -15.08 0.08
CA ILE A 111 -0.66 -13.63 0.14
C ILE A 111 0.66 -12.83 0.25
N PRO A 112 1.60 -13.16 1.15
CA PRO A 112 2.87 -12.44 1.22
C PRO A 112 3.65 -12.43 -0.10
N LYS A 113 3.68 -13.52 -0.84
CA LYS A 113 4.34 -13.58 -2.14
C LYS A 113 3.60 -12.78 -3.20
N ALA A 114 2.27 -12.87 -3.23
CA ALA A 114 1.44 -12.10 -4.15
C ALA A 114 1.72 -10.60 -4.06
N LYS A 115 1.94 -10.09 -2.85
CA LYS A 115 2.26 -8.69 -2.60
C LYS A 115 3.70 -8.31 -2.94
N GLN A 116 4.60 -9.25 -3.19
CA GLN A 116 5.98 -8.99 -3.63
C GLN A 116 6.14 -8.93 -5.15
N ILE A 117 5.19 -9.46 -5.94
CA ILE A 117 5.32 -9.56 -7.40
C ILE A 117 5.39 -8.17 -8.04
N TYR A 118 4.49 -7.27 -7.66
CA TYR A 118 4.44 -5.92 -8.19
C TYR A 118 4.96 -4.90 -7.18
N PRO A 119 5.48 -3.74 -7.63
CA PRO A 119 5.88 -2.68 -6.72
C PRO A 119 4.66 -2.02 -6.09
N ASN A 120 4.81 -1.52 -4.85
CA ASN A 120 3.94 -0.48 -4.34
C ASN A 120 4.23 0.82 -5.08
N THR A 121 3.21 1.53 -5.49
CA THR A 121 3.37 2.88 -6.00
C THR A 121 3.19 3.90 -4.88
N ILE A 122 3.84 5.05 -5.02
CA ILE A 122 3.65 6.17 -4.11
C ILE A 122 3.70 7.50 -4.86
N SER A 123 2.81 8.42 -4.52
CA SER A 123 2.77 9.76 -5.11
C SER A 123 4.05 10.54 -4.81
N LYS A 124 4.40 11.46 -5.70
CA LYS A 124 5.49 12.43 -5.48
C LYS A 124 5.10 13.57 -4.53
N ASP A 125 3.81 13.78 -4.35
CA ASP A 125 3.24 14.78 -3.45
C ASP A 125 2.82 14.13 -2.13
N LEU A 126 3.21 14.74 -1.03
CA LEU A 126 2.84 14.33 0.32
C LEU A 126 2.29 15.51 1.10
N TRP A 127 1.48 15.20 2.11
CA TRP A 127 1.00 16.17 3.09
C TRP A 127 1.59 15.85 4.45
N LYS A 128 2.09 16.89 5.13
CA LYS A 128 2.54 16.74 6.50
C LYS A 128 1.34 16.63 7.44
N LEU A 129 1.32 15.56 8.23
CA LEU A 129 0.39 15.41 9.35
C LEU A 129 0.99 16.19 10.53
N SER A 130 0.25 17.16 10.98
CA SER A 130 0.68 17.97 12.13
C SER A 130 0.43 17.26 13.43
#